data_e331c4cf249e37fbf0a66452e86fb75b
#
_entry.id   e331c4cf249e37fbf0a66452e86fb75b
#
_cell.length_a   1.000
_cell.length_b   1.000
_cell.length_c   1.000
_cell.angle_alpha   90.00
_cell.angle_beta   90.00
_cell.angle_gamma   90.00
#
_symmetry.space_group_name_H-M   'P 1'
#
loop_
_entity.id
_entity.type
_entity.pdbx_description
1 polymer ?
#
loop_
_entity_poly.entity_id
_entity_poly.type
_entity_poly.pdbx_seq_one_letter_code
_entity_poly.pdbx_strand_id
1 'polypeptide(L)'
;VYKRQHDDVVDYILIEQGAKIDAQGTASNPIVMTSEKKEPGAWGGIHICGYAHTNAEGGTGSSEIGGAPYGGNNDADNSGTLRYVRVEYTGFAFDEEHEANGITFYGVGNGTTVEYCQAYMGSDDGFEWFGGSVNVKYLVSTDCSDDSFDWTEGWNGKAQFLVAYQSPKDELGYDCDCLMECDNNGKSFGATPVACPTLANLTLIGNGESKQGIRLRAGTKAKIYNAIVKGKGQCLTTETTETENALMDGSSELQYITLATDISCKEGIYSSNEFTKDGNHNIINYSVMFTNGYVGTIEGGKNLSDDSFFTQAAYQGAVPASNDWTQGWTLKSGIAEETIEELKGEITTSKTLTEGKTYYLTGEYKVKNGATLKIEPGVTIIAKHDDIVDYILVEQGSKIDAQGTAENPIVMTSEKKEAGAWGGIHICGYAHTNVAGGTGSSEIGGAIYGGNNDADNSGTLRYVRIEYSGYAFDEEHEANGFTFYGVGNGTTVEYCQAYQGSDDGFEFFGGSVNIKYCVSTSCSDDSFDWTEGWNGKAQFLVAYQEAAETLGYDCDCLLECDNNGTNFAATPVAHPILANLTLIGNGGS
;
A
#
# COMPACT_ATOMS: atom_id res chain seq x y z
N VAL A 1 -29.54 -11.61 -18.43
CA VAL A 1 -29.88 -10.77 -17.27
C VAL A 1 -31.21 -11.23 -16.73
N TYR A 2 -31.23 -11.70 -15.48
CA TYR A 2 -32.45 -12.02 -14.73
C TYR A 2 -32.79 -10.80 -13.89
N LYS A 3 -33.95 -10.18 -14.15
CA LYS A 3 -34.45 -9.04 -13.37
C LYS A 3 -35.56 -9.47 -12.47
N ARG A 4 -35.52 -8.98 -11.26
CA ARG A 4 -36.55 -9.12 -10.26
C ARG A 4 -37.55 -7.97 -10.34
N GLN A 5 -38.86 -8.25 -10.22
CA GLN A 5 -39.92 -7.27 -9.97
C GLN A 5 -39.97 -6.92 -8.49
N HIS A 6 -39.89 -5.63 -8.17
CA HIS A 6 -40.08 -5.16 -6.81
C HIS A 6 -41.60 -5.10 -6.52
N ASP A 7 -42.11 -6.09 -5.80
CA ASP A 7 -43.44 -6.10 -5.23
C ASP A 7 -43.36 -6.26 -3.68
N ASP A 8 -44.46 -6.48 -3.00
CA ASP A 8 -44.49 -6.60 -1.54
C ASP A 8 -43.99 -7.98 -1.04
N VAL A 9 -43.40 -8.81 -1.91
CA VAL A 9 -42.82 -10.11 -1.59
C VAL A 9 -41.31 -10.06 -1.71
N VAL A 10 -40.61 -10.49 -0.66
CA VAL A 10 -39.14 -10.55 -0.69
C VAL A 10 -38.67 -11.73 -1.50
N ASP A 11 -37.78 -11.49 -2.40
CA ASP A 11 -37.18 -12.50 -3.27
C ASP A 11 -35.77 -12.80 -2.90
N TYR A 12 -35.46 -14.07 -2.87
CA TYR A 12 -34.15 -14.64 -2.71
C TYR A 12 -34.04 -15.96 -3.46
N ILE A 13 -32.83 -16.44 -3.66
CA ILE A 13 -32.58 -17.78 -4.18
C ILE A 13 -31.99 -18.61 -3.05
N LEU A 14 -32.71 -19.67 -2.65
CA LEU A 14 -32.27 -20.60 -1.61
C LEU A 14 -32.03 -21.99 -2.22
N ILE A 15 -30.81 -22.49 -2.07
CA ILE A 15 -30.39 -23.84 -2.45
C ILE A 15 -30.32 -24.67 -1.17
N GLU A 16 -31.30 -25.50 -0.93
CA GLU A 16 -31.34 -26.36 0.26
C GLU A 16 -30.36 -27.54 0.17
N GLN A 17 -30.07 -28.16 1.29
CA GLN A 17 -29.17 -29.32 1.36
C GLN A 17 -29.55 -30.41 0.34
N GLY A 18 -28.55 -30.86 -0.41
CA GLY A 18 -28.71 -31.88 -1.47
C GLY A 18 -29.21 -31.35 -2.82
N ALA A 19 -29.72 -30.13 -2.88
CA ALA A 19 -29.93 -29.43 -4.15
C ALA A 19 -28.63 -28.82 -4.69
N LYS A 20 -28.65 -28.40 -5.96
CA LYS A 20 -27.48 -27.80 -6.61
C LYS A 20 -27.87 -26.60 -7.44
N ILE A 21 -27.02 -25.60 -7.42
CA ILE A 21 -27.06 -24.51 -8.39
C ILE A 21 -26.07 -24.80 -9.51
N ASP A 22 -26.47 -24.58 -10.75
CA ASP A 22 -25.59 -24.64 -11.92
C ASP A 22 -25.70 -23.33 -12.70
N ALA A 23 -24.83 -22.38 -12.34
CA ALA A 23 -24.80 -21.03 -12.90
C ALA A 23 -23.40 -20.76 -13.48
N GLN A 24 -23.23 -21.02 -14.78
CA GLN A 24 -21.96 -20.92 -15.48
C GLN A 24 -22.02 -19.90 -16.62
N GLY A 25 -21.62 -18.67 -16.33
CA GLY A 25 -21.40 -17.62 -17.31
C GLY A 25 -19.98 -17.66 -17.90
N THR A 26 -19.61 -16.60 -18.61
CA THR A 26 -18.25 -16.34 -19.12
C THR A 26 -17.86 -14.88 -18.89
N ALA A 27 -16.60 -14.53 -19.03
CA ALA A 27 -16.16 -13.14 -18.90
C ALA A 27 -16.88 -12.18 -19.88
N SER A 28 -17.14 -12.64 -21.11
CA SER A 28 -17.86 -11.83 -22.11
C SER A 28 -19.40 -11.92 -21.99
N ASN A 29 -19.92 -12.85 -21.22
CA ASN A 29 -21.35 -13.05 -21.03
C ASN A 29 -21.64 -13.57 -19.60
N PRO A 30 -21.45 -12.73 -18.58
CA PRO A 30 -21.70 -13.11 -17.19
C PRO A 30 -23.20 -13.31 -16.93
N ILE A 31 -23.52 -14.17 -15.97
CA ILE A 31 -24.87 -14.26 -15.42
C ILE A 31 -25.06 -13.10 -14.46
N VAL A 32 -26.07 -12.27 -14.70
CA VAL A 32 -26.36 -11.11 -13.85
C VAL A 32 -27.71 -11.33 -13.17
N MET A 33 -27.71 -11.33 -11.84
CA MET A 33 -28.89 -11.37 -10.99
C MET A 33 -29.03 -10.01 -10.31
N THR A 34 -30.11 -9.29 -10.60
CA THR A 34 -30.26 -7.89 -10.23
C THR A 34 -31.73 -7.55 -9.95
N SER A 35 -31.97 -6.39 -9.38
CA SER A 35 -33.31 -5.83 -9.19
C SER A 35 -33.62 -4.76 -10.24
N GLU A 36 -34.91 -4.52 -10.51
CA GLU A 36 -35.35 -3.34 -11.26
C GLU A 36 -35.10 -2.05 -10.48
N LYS A 37 -35.27 -2.13 -9.15
CA LYS A 37 -34.88 -1.07 -8.22
C LYS A 37 -33.38 -1.15 -7.97
N LYS A 38 -32.63 -0.28 -8.60
CA LYS A 38 -31.16 -0.21 -8.51
C LYS A 38 -30.70 0.46 -7.22
N GLU A 39 -31.09 -0.09 -6.08
CA GLU A 39 -30.79 0.40 -4.73
C GLU A 39 -30.33 -0.76 -3.86
N PRO A 40 -29.31 -0.59 -2.99
CA PRO A 40 -28.93 -1.59 -1.99
C PRO A 40 -30.16 -2.06 -1.19
N GLY A 41 -30.23 -3.34 -0.87
CA GLY A 41 -31.35 -3.93 -0.14
C GLY A 41 -32.59 -4.27 -0.98
N ALA A 42 -32.49 -4.20 -2.30
CA ALA A 42 -33.67 -4.41 -3.16
C ALA A 42 -34.14 -5.86 -3.25
N TRP A 43 -33.33 -6.84 -2.89
CA TRP A 43 -33.65 -8.28 -2.87
C TRP A 43 -32.67 -9.08 -2.01
N GLY A 44 -32.97 -10.34 -1.77
CA GLY A 44 -32.32 -11.17 -0.75
C GLY A 44 -31.17 -12.06 -1.24
N GLY A 45 -30.58 -11.86 -2.41
CA GLY A 45 -29.36 -12.55 -2.81
C GLY A 45 -29.48 -14.07 -3.04
N ILE A 46 -28.34 -14.78 -2.89
CA ILE A 46 -28.22 -16.23 -3.08
C ILE A 46 -27.76 -16.88 -1.76
N HIS A 47 -28.49 -17.87 -1.28
CA HIS A 47 -28.20 -18.63 -0.08
C HIS A 47 -28.04 -20.12 -0.42
N ILE A 48 -26.93 -20.74 0.01
CA ILE A 48 -26.62 -22.13 -0.31
C ILE A 48 -26.35 -22.90 0.98
N CYS A 49 -27.13 -23.94 1.22
CA CYS A 49 -27.04 -24.83 2.37
C CYS A 49 -26.40 -26.17 2.00
N GLY A 50 -25.30 -26.53 2.64
CA GLY A 50 -24.56 -27.77 2.40
C GLY A 50 -24.51 -28.68 3.62
N TYR A 51 -23.87 -29.84 3.42
CA TYR A 51 -23.69 -30.89 4.44
C TYR A 51 -22.30 -30.86 5.10
N ALA A 52 -21.47 -29.84 4.86
CA ALA A 52 -20.17 -29.74 5.50
C ALA A 52 -20.31 -29.30 6.97
N HIS A 53 -19.23 -29.29 7.71
CA HIS A 53 -19.23 -28.97 9.13
C HIS A 53 -19.67 -27.53 9.43
N THR A 54 -20.24 -27.34 10.61
CA THR A 54 -20.36 -26.06 11.30
C THR A 54 -20.04 -26.26 12.78
N ASN A 55 -19.53 -25.24 13.46
CA ASN A 55 -19.34 -25.26 14.90
C ASN A 55 -20.52 -24.68 15.68
N ALA A 56 -21.65 -24.44 15.00
CA ALA A 56 -22.93 -24.20 15.67
C ALA A 56 -23.29 -25.34 16.63
N GLU A 57 -24.05 -25.05 17.66
CA GLU A 57 -24.41 -26.03 18.67
C GLU A 57 -25.10 -27.26 18.05
N GLY A 58 -24.57 -28.44 18.28
CA GLY A 58 -25.03 -29.68 17.68
C GLY A 58 -24.54 -29.97 16.26
N GLY A 59 -23.70 -29.15 15.68
CA GLY A 59 -23.07 -29.33 14.35
C GLY A 59 -24.02 -29.11 13.17
N THR A 60 -25.13 -28.46 13.40
CA THR A 60 -26.16 -28.07 12.40
C THR A 60 -26.76 -26.72 12.76
N GLY A 61 -27.20 -25.96 11.77
CA GLY A 61 -27.89 -24.69 11.95
C GLY A 61 -29.10 -24.55 11.05
N SER A 62 -29.70 -23.38 11.08
CA SER A 62 -30.81 -22.97 10.22
C SER A 62 -30.40 -21.69 9.52
N SER A 63 -30.50 -21.63 8.19
CA SER A 63 -30.15 -20.42 7.44
C SER A 63 -30.98 -19.22 7.92
N GLU A 64 -30.37 -18.07 8.00
CA GLU A 64 -30.99 -16.80 8.41
C GLU A 64 -32.20 -16.50 7.50
N ILE A 65 -32.00 -16.71 6.22
CA ILE A 65 -33.05 -16.51 5.24
C ILE A 65 -33.68 -17.84 4.84
N GLY A 66 -34.99 -17.93 4.96
CA GLY A 66 -35.78 -19.09 4.60
C GLY A 66 -35.76 -20.24 5.61
N GLY A 67 -34.91 -20.21 6.65
CA GLY A 67 -34.89 -21.19 7.73
C GLY A 67 -34.53 -22.62 7.31
N ALA A 68 -33.77 -22.80 6.22
CA ALA A 68 -33.36 -24.11 5.73
C ALA A 68 -32.25 -24.72 6.61
N PRO A 69 -32.26 -26.03 6.88
CA PRO A 69 -31.20 -26.68 7.64
C PRO A 69 -29.87 -26.69 6.86
N TYR A 70 -28.76 -26.56 7.59
CA TYR A 70 -27.39 -26.72 7.05
C TYR A 70 -26.47 -27.41 8.06
N GLY A 71 -25.31 -27.76 7.61
CA GLY A 71 -24.30 -28.40 8.44
C GLY A 71 -24.35 -29.91 8.40
N GLY A 72 -23.37 -30.54 9.02
CA GLY A 72 -23.21 -31.98 9.05
C GLY A 72 -21.73 -32.34 9.21
N ASN A 73 -21.29 -33.36 8.47
CA ASN A 73 -19.91 -33.87 8.54
C ASN A 73 -19.32 -34.26 7.17
N ASN A 74 -19.89 -33.77 6.09
CA ASN A 74 -19.43 -34.07 4.74
C ASN A 74 -18.72 -32.86 4.12
N ASP A 75 -17.46 -32.64 4.48
CA ASP A 75 -16.68 -31.52 3.93
C ASP A 75 -16.41 -31.63 2.41
N ALA A 76 -16.65 -32.81 1.81
CA ALA A 76 -16.61 -32.99 0.37
C ALA A 76 -17.97 -32.75 -0.32
N ASP A 77 -18.94 -32.20 0.39
CA ASP A 77 -20.25 -31.85 -0.18
C ASP A 77 -20.13 -30.97 -1.41
N ASN A 78 -21.09 -31.12 -2.34
CA ASN A 78 -21.11 -30.40 -3.60
C ASN A 78 -22.50 -29.84 -3.84
N SER A 79 -22.65 -28.54 -3.62
CA SER A 79 -23.87 -27.76 -3.84
C SER A 79 -23.93 -27.12 -5.23
N GLY A 80 -23.00 -27.47 -6.16
CA GLY A 80 -23.07 -27.05 -7.56
C GLY A 80 -21.91 -26.17 -8.02
N THR A 81 -22.18 -25.28 -8.97
CA THR A 81 -21.20 -24.40 -9.59
C THR A 81 -21.73 -22.99 -9.76
N LEU A 82 -20.97 -22.02 -9.27
CA LEU A 82 -21.11 -20.60 -9.56
C LEU A 82 -19.85 -20.14 -10.32
N ARG A 83 -20.02 -19.66 -11.54
CA ARG A 83 -18.90 -19.12 -12.35
C ARG A 83 -19.34 -17.95 -13.20
N TYR A 84 -18.62 -16.83 -13.11
CA TYR A 84 -18.99 -15.57 -13.76
C TYR A 84 -20.43 -15.16 -13.43
N VAL A 85 -20.73 -15.12 -12.13
CA VAL A 85 -22.04 -14.71 -11.58
C VAL A 85 -21.87 -13.38 -10.86
N ARG A 86 -22.72 -12.42 -11.19
CA ARG A 86 -22.79 -11.13 -10.52
C ARG A 86 -24.15 -10.96 -9.88
N VAL A 87 -24.18 -10.72 -8.58
CA VAL A 87 -25.38 -10.33 -7.81
C VAL A 87 -25.31 -8.84 -7.53
N GLU A 88 -26.39 -8.11 -7.77
CA GLU A 88 -26.43 -6.66 -7.65
C GLU A 88 -27.59 -6.23 -6.77
N TYR A 89 -27.36 -5.25 -5.87
CA TYR A 89 -28.37 -4.59 -5.04
C TYR A 89 -29.08 -5.54 -4.05
N THR A 90 -28.34 -6.48 -3.50
CA THR A 90 -28.76 -7.41 -2.46
C THR A 90 -28.83 -6.73 -1.09
N GLY A 91 -29.09 -7.47 -0.03
CA GLY A 91 -29.03 -6.97 1.35
C GLY A 91 -30.40 -6.66 1.95
N PHE A 92 -31.47 -7.30 1.48
CA PHE A 92 -32.80 -7.04 2.05
C PHE A 92 -32.85 -7.45 3.53
N ALA A 93 -33.17 -6.49 4.40
CA ALA A 93 -33.39 -6.74 5.82
C ALA A 93 -34.80 -7.29 6.06
N PHE A 94 -34.90 -8.53 6.53
CA PHE A 94 -36.14 -9.16 6.91
C PHE A 94 -36.63 -8.67 8.27
N ASP A 95 -35.70 -8.44 9.18
CA ASP A 95 -35.90 -7.82 10.48
C ASP A 95 -34.53 -7.26 11.00
N GLU A 96 -34.44 -6.88 12.27
CA GLU A 96 -33.24 -6.29 12.87
C GLU A 96 -32.09 -7.29 13.10
N GLU A 97 -32.33 -8.60 12.97
CA GLU A 97 -31.36 -9.67 13.23
C GLU A 97 -31.11 -10.56 11.99
N HIS A 98 -31.92 -10.42 10.92
CA HIS A 98 -31.85 -11.25 9.73
C HIS A 98 -31.80 -10.37 8.47
N GLU A 99 -30.62 -10.20 7.94
CA GLU A 99 -30.35 -9.51 6.70
C GLU A 99 -29.81 -10.48 5.65
N ALA A 100 -29.98 -10.15 4.39
CA ALA A 100 -29.61 -11.03 3.30
C ALA A 100 -28.35 -10.51 2.59
N ASN A 101 -27.34 -11.30 2.55
CA ASN A 101 -26.07 -11.00 1.88
C ASN A 101 -26.14 -11.06 0.35
N GLY A 102 -25.02 -10.79 -0.30
CA GLY A 102 -24.86 -11.06 -1.71
C GLY A 102 -24.94 -12.55 -2.03
N ILE A 103 -23.95 -13.30 -1.53
CA ILE A 103 -23.91 -14.77 -1.64
C ILE A 103 -23.50 -15.35 -0.29
N THR A 104 -24.38 -16.15 0.30
CA THR A 104 -24.16 -16.80 1.60
C THR A 104 -23.94 -18.31 1.46
N PHE A 105 -22.94 -18.83 2.18
CA PHE A 105 -22.55 -20.23 2.18
C PHE A 105 -22.74 -20.82 3.58
N TYR A 106 -23.80 -21.56 3.79
CA TYR A 106 -24.13 -22.26 5.05
C TYR A 106 -23.64 -23.71 5.02
N GLY A 107 -22.56 -24.05 5.69
CA GLY A 107 -22.02 -25.39 5.74
C GLY A 107 -21.72 -25.99 4.35
N VAL A 108 -21.26 -25.20 3.41
CA VAL A 108 -21.00 -25.64 2.03
C VAL A 108 -19.63 -26.33 1.95
N GLY A 109 -19.59 -27.47 1.25
CA GLY A 109 -18.37 -28.30 1.14
C GLY A 109 -17.48 -27.94 -0.04
N ASN A 110 -16.23 -28.45 0.01
CA ASN A 110 -15.18 -28.16 -0.97
C ASN A 110 -15.35 -28.86 -2.33
N GLY A 111 -16.39 -29.68 -2.49
CA GLY A 111 -16.80 -30.18 -3.80
C GLY A 111 -17.56 -29.16 -4.64
N THR A 112 -18.00 -28.05 -4.02
CA THR A 112 -18.69 -26.93 -4.69
C THR A 112 -17.67 -26.04 -5.39
N THR A 113 -17.98 -25.58 -6.61
CA THR A 113 -17.12 -24.66 -7.39
C THR A 113 -17.67 -23.23 -7.28
N VAL A 114 -16.83 -22.30 -6.84
CA VAL A 114 -17.16 -20.87 -6.76
C VAL A 114 -15.99 -20.06 -7.32
N GLU A 115 -16.14 -19.52 -8.52
CA GLU A 115 -15.10 -18.80 -9.23
C GLU A 115 -15.68 -17.60 -10.02
N TYR A 116 -14.96 -16.47 -10.04
CA TYR A 116 -15.37 -15.29 -10.79
C TYR A 116 -16.78 -14.83 -10.43
N CYS A 117 -17.02 -14.57 -9.15
CA CYS A 117 -18.28 -14.03 -8.66
C CYS A 117 -18.12 -12.61 -8.13
N GLN A 118 -19.14 -11.77 -8.33
CA GLN A 118 -19.19 -10.43 -7.79
C GLN A 118 -20.47 -10.17 -7.01
N ALA A 119 -20.34 -9.57 -5.81
CA ALA A 119 -21.40 -8.85 -5.13
C ALA A 119 -21.20 -7.35 -5.36
N TYR A 120 -22.27 -6.65 -5.72
CA TYR A 120 -22.23 -5.25 -6.13
C TYR A 120 -23.35 -4.44 -5.50
N MET A 121 -22.99 -3.42 -4.71
CA MET A 121 -23.92 -2.49 -4.04
C MET A 121 -25.00 -3.22 -3.21
N GLY A 122 -24.59 -4.12 -2.34
CA GLY A 122 -25.45 -4.71 -1.31
C GLY A 122 -25.61 -3.79 -0.11
N SER A 123 -26.73 -3.90 0.64
CA SER A 123 -26.89 -3.22 1.94
C SER A 123 -26.46 -4.07 3.13
N ASP A 124 -25.94 -5.23 2.88
CA ASP A 124 -25.36 -6.17 3.82
C ASP A 124 -24.07 -6.74 3.22
N ASP A 125 -23.58 -7.89 3.72
CA ASP A 125 -22.30 -8.45 3.28
C ASP A 125 -22.27 -8.79 1.80
N GLY A 126 -21.07 -8.69 1.23
CA GLY A 126 -20.84 -9.17 -0.13
C GLY A 126 -20.85 -10.68 -0.22
N PHE A 127 -20.06 -11.33 0.62
CA PHE A 127 -19.95 -12.79 0.72
C PHE A 127 -19.80 -13.20 2.17
N GLU A 128 -20.62 -14.17 2.60
CA GLU A 128 -20.57 -14.67 3.98
C GLU A 128 -20.51 -16.21 4.05
N TRP A 129 -19.72 -16.73 5.03
CA TRP A 129 -19.53 -18.16 5.26
C TRP A 129 -19.89 -18.55 6.68
N PHE A 130 -20.93 -19.35 6.84
CA PHE A 130 -21.31 -20.03 8.09
C PHE A 130 -20.74 -21.45 8.10
N GLY A 131 -19.54 -21.61 8.61
CA GLY A 131 -18.87 -22.91 8.61
C GLY A 131 -18.52 -23.44 7.21
N GLY A 132 -18.31 -24.75 7.12
CA GLY A 132 -18.03 -25.43 5.88
C GLY A 132 -16.56 -25.36 5.43
N SER A 133 -16.34 -25.87 4.24
CA SER A 133 -15.00 -26.02 3.66
C SER A 133 -14.91 -25.58 2.20
N VAL A 134 -15.93 -24.86 1.69
CA VAL A 134 -15.96 -24.40 0.31
C VAL A 134 -14.74 -23.55 -0.04
N ASN A 135 -14.16 -23.83 -1.19
CA ASN A 135 -13.01 -23.09 -1.72
C ASN A 135 -13.47 -22.11 -2.78
N VAL A 136 -12.90 -20.91 -2.79
CA VAL A 136 -13.33 -19.82 -3.67
C VAL A 136 -12.15 -19.13 -4.35
N LYS A 137 -12.33 -18.72 -5.61
CA LYS A 137 -11.34 -17.93 -6.36
C LYS A 137 -11.97 -16.80 -7.14
N TYR A 138 -11.21 -15.70 -7.29
CA TYR A 138 -11.59 -14.58 -8.15
C TYR A 138 -12.94 -13.97 -7.72
N LEU A 139 -13.05 -13.61 -6.44
CA LEU A 139 -14.23 -12.92 -5.94
C LEU A 139 -14.00 -11.41 -5.87
N VAL A 140 -15.05 -10.66 -6.18
CA VAL A 140 -15.05 -9.19 -6.11
C VAL A 140 -16.27 -8.74 -5.30
N SER A 141 -16.05 -8.06 -4.17
CA SER A 141 -17.10 -7.31 -3.46
C SER A 141 -16.90 -5.83 -3.75
N THR A 142 -17.93 -5.17 -4.25
CA THR A 142 -17.89 -3.75 -4.60
C THR A 142 -19.04 -3.03 -3.95
N ASP A 143 -18.75 -2.05 -3.09
CA ASP A 143 -19.72 -1.12 -2.50
C ASP A 143 -20.85 -1.80 -1.69
N CYS A 144 -20.58 -2.96 -1.09
CA CYS A 144 -21.46 -3.55 -0.09
C CYS A 144 -21.31 -2.77 1.23
N SER A 145 -22.44 -2.42 1.89
CA SER A 145 -22.40 -1.44 2.98
C SER A 145 -22.04 -2.01 4.34
N ASP A 146 -22.22 -3.31 4.55
CA ASP A 146 -21.63 -3.99 5.69
C ASP A 146 -20.26 -4.57 5.28
N ASP A 147 -19.98 -5.81 5.51
CA ASP A 147 -18.67 -6.36 5.25
C ASP A 147 -18.52 -6.83 3.80
N SER A 148 -17.31 -6.69 3.25
CA SER A 148 -17.07 -7.21 1.90
C SER A 148 -16.97 -8.74 1.90
N PHE A 149 -16.34 -9.30 2.93
CA PHE A 149 -16.18 -10.73 3.17
C PHE A 149 -16.32 -11.01 4.66
N ASP A 150 -17.24 -11.85 5.06
CA ASP A 150 -17.40 -12.31 6.45
C ASP A 150 -17.32 -13.83 6.58
N TRP A 151 -16.72 -14.32 7.65
CA TRP A 151 -16.82 -15.73 8.00
C TRP A 151 -17.02 -15.97 9.50
N THR A 152 -17.80 -16.95 9.77
CA THR A 152 -18.09 -17.42 11.14
C THR A 152 -18.24 -18.95 11.18
N GLU A 153 -18.63 -19.47 12.31
CA GLU A 153 -19.02 -20.87 12.52
C GLU A 153 -18.03 -21.95 12.05
N GLY A 154 -16.71 -21.62 12.10
CA GLY A 154 -15.70 -22.62 11.84
C GLY A 154 -15.34 -22.85 10.37
N TRP A 155 -15.62 -21.90 9.47
CA TRP A 155 -15.19 -22.01 8.08
C TRP A 155 -13.68 -22.27 7.97
N ASN A 156 -13.29 -23.28 7.17
CA ASN A 156 -11.89 -23.65 6.97
C ASN A 156 -11.52 -23.89 5.49
N GLY A 157 -12.25 -23.28 4.58
CA GLY A 157 -11.96 -23.32 3.16
C GLY A 157 -10.70 -22.56 2.75
N LYS A 158 -10.47 -22.48 1.44
CA LYS A 158 -9.37 -21.75 0.84
C LYS A 158 -9.91 -20.67 -0.08
N ALA A 159 -9.22 -19.52 -0.09
CA ALA A 159 -9.58 -18.42 -0.97
C ALA A 159 -8.35 -17.85 -1.67
N GLN A 160 -8.47 -17.51 -2.96
CA GLN A 160 -7.40 -16.83 -3.68
C GLN A 160 -7.96 -15.80 -4.67
N PHE A 161 -7.26 -14.66 -4.80
CA PHE A 161 -7.64 -13.53 -5.64
C PHE A 161 -8.98 -12.92 -5.22
N LEU A 162 -9.02 -12.35 -4.02
CA LEU A 162 -10.16 -11.61 -3.50
C LEU A 162 -9.94 -10.10 -3.65
N VAL A 163 -10.94 -9.40 -4.14
CA VAL A 163 -10.98 -7.94 -4.20
C VAL A 163 -12.15 -7.43 -3.37
N ALA A 164 -11.88 -6.60 -2.38
CA ALA A 164 -12.87 -5.71 -1.77
C ALA A 164 -12.58 -4.28 -2.24
N TYR A 165 -13.55 -3.62 -2.79
CA TYR A 165 -13.47 -2.22 -3.18
C TYR A 165 -14.69 -1.45 -2.68
N GLN A 166 -14.43 -0.39 -1.93
CA GLN A 166 -15.46 0.51 -1.44
C GLN A 166 -15.17 1.90 -2.02
N SER A 167 -16.07 2.39 -2.85
CA SER A 167 -16.00 3.71 -3.47
C SER A 167 -16.00 4.81 -2.41
N PRO A 168 -15.46 6.01 -2.72
CA PRO A 168 -15.45 7.13 -1.78
C PRO A 168 -16.82 7.39 -1.16
N LYS A 169 -16.84 7.64 0.15
CA LYS A 169 -18.06 7.86 0.94
C LYS A 169 -18.96 8.97 0.38
N ASP A 170 -18.35 10.04 -0.12
CA ASP A 170 -19.06 11.18 -0.70
C ASP A 170 -19.74 10.84 -2.04
N GLU A 171 -19.28 9.81 -2.72
CA GLU A 171 -19.94 9.28 -3.93
C GLU A 171 -21.06 8.30 -3.60
N LEU A 172 -20.85 7.41 -2.59
CA LEU A 172 -21.85 6.44 -2.16
C LEU A 172 -22.95 7.04 -1.28
N GLY A 173 -22.60 8.05 -0.48
CA GLY A 173 -23.48 8.60 0.54
C GLY A 173 -23.52 7.82 1.86
N TYR A 174 -22.73 6.74 2.00
CA TYR A 174 -22.58 5.93 3.21
C TYR A 174 -21.16 5.42 3.40
N ASP A 175 -20.78 5.10 4.65
CA ASP A 175 -19.58 4.33 4.96
C ASP A 175 -19.89 2.85 4.88
N CYS A 176 -19.02 2.08 4.25
CA CYS A 176 -19.06 0.63 4.33
C CYS A 176 -18.33 0.15 5.59
N ASP A 177 -18.73 -1.01 6.17
CA ASP A 177 -18.05 -1.55 7.35
C ASP A 177 -16.74 -2.28 6.99
N CYS A 178 -16.42 -3.43 7.54
CA CYS A 178 -15.12 -4.06 7.36
C CYS A 178 -14.87 -4.51 5.89
N LEU A 179 -13.61 -4.58 5.51
CA LEU A 179 -13.24 -5.26 4.27
C LEU A 179 -13.24 -6.78 4.45
N MET A 180 -12.99 -7.22 5.69
CA MET A 180 -13.10 -8.60 6.14
C MET A 180 -13.46 -8.63 7.63
N GLU A 181 -14.59 -9.24 8.00
CA GLU A 181 -14.88 -9.64 9.36
C GLU A 181 -14.62 -11.14 9.54
N CYS A 182 -14.02 -11.54 10.65
CA CYS A 182 -13.37 -12.84 10.74
C CYS A 182 -13.60 -13.45 12.11
N ASP A 183 -14.60 -14.32 12.22
CA ASP A 183 -15.02 -14.94 13.48
C ASP A 183 -14.80 -16.45 13.50
N ASN A 184 -14.52 -17.02 14.67
CA ASN A 184 -14.73 -18.44 14.87
C ASN A 184 -16.19 -18.73 15.19
N ASN A 185 -16.71 -18.06 16.21
CA ASN A 185 -18.12 -18.15 16.63
C ASN A 185 -18.40 -17.01 17.61
N GLY A 186 -19.31 -16.12 17.27
CA GLY A 186 -19.62 -14.93 18.06
C GLY A 186 -20.15 -15.18 19.47
N LYS A 187 -20.63 -16.40 19.76
CA LYS A 187 -21.16 -16.79 21.08
C LYS A 187 -20.23 -17.69 21.88
N SER A 188 -19.36 -18.46 21.21
CA SER A 188 -18.44 -19.42 21.82
C SER A 188 -17.10 -19.41 21.11
N PHE A 189 -16.17 -18.59 21.58
CA PHE A 189 -14.86 -18.38 20.94
C PHE A 189 -14.00 -19.65 20.82
N GLY A 190 -14.27 -20.66 21.65
CA GLY A 190 -13.61 -21.95 21.61
C GLY A 190 -14.40 -23.04 20.87
N ALA A 191 -15.45 -22.70 20.16
CA ALA A 191 -16.25 -23.69 19.41
C ALA A 191 -15.38 -24.43 18.38
N THR A 192 -15.71 -25.69 18.17
CA THR A 192 -14.95 -26.57 17.25
C THR A 192 -15.85 -27.24 16.23
N PRO A 193 -15.37 -27.44 14.96
CA PRO A 193 -14.05 -27.08 14.46
C PRO A 193 -13.80 -25.58 14.46
N VAL A 194 -12.57 -25.16 14.78
CA VAL A 194 -12.20 -23.74 14.82
C VAL A 194 -12.05 -23.23 13.40
N ALA A 195 -12.56 -22.02 13.10
CA ALA A 195 -12.32 -21.34 11.84
C ALA A 195 -10.79 -21.16 11.63
N CYS A 196 -10.32 -21.62 10.49
CA CYS A 196 -8.90 -21.51 10.11
C CYS A 196 -8.74 -21.54 8.58
N PRO A 197 -9.38 -20.63 7.86
CA PRO A 197 -9.24 -20.58 6.40
C PRO A 197 -7.82 -20.20 5.97
N THR A 198 -7.47 -20.54 4.72
CA THR A 198 -6.21 -20.11 4.09
C THR A 198 -6.51 -19.20 2.90
N LEU A 199 -6.08 -17.95 3.00
CA LEU A 199 -6.34 -16.93 1.99
C LEU A 199 -5.05 -16.42 1.37
N ALA A 200 -5.06 -16.12 0.08
CA ALA A 200 -3.90 -15.57 -0.61
C ALA A 200 -4.27 -14.58 -1.73
N ASN A 201 -3.38 -13.63 -1.99
CA ASN A 201 -3.53 -12.63 -3.04
C ASN A 201 -4.81 -11.80 -2.89
N LEU A 202 -4.81 -10.92 -1.89
CA LEU A 202 -5.95 -10.07 -1.55
C LEU A 202 -5.65 -8.61 -1.87
N THR A 203 -6.59 -7.90 -2.48
CA THR A 203 -6.60 -6.44 -2.61
C THR A 203 -7.83 -5.90 -1.93
N LEU A 204 -7.64 -5.23 -0.79
CA LEU A 204 -8.70 -4.78 0.09
C LEU A 204 -8.63 -3.25 0.24
N ILE A 205 -9.59 -2.54 -0.35
CA ILE A 205 -9.60 -1.08 -0.42
C ILE A 205 -10.90 -0.54 0.14
N GLY A 206 -10.81 0.17 1.26
CA GLY A 206 -11.93 0.73 1.98
C GLY A 206 -12.16 2.21 1.75
N ASN A 207 -13.25 2.74 2.30
CA ASN A 207 -13.68 4.13 2.14
C ASN A 207 -13.96 4.87 3.47
N GLY A 208 -13.67 4.26 4.61
CA GLY A 208 -14.02 4.83 5.91
C GLY A 208 -12.86 4.89 6.90
N GLU A 209 -12.42 6.10 7.29
CA GLU A 209 -11.32 6.29 8.26
C GLU A 209 -11.63 5.76 9.66
N SER A 210 -12.91 5.72 10.07
CA SER A 210 -13.33 5.22 11.38
C SER A 210 -13.55 3.71 11.44
N LYS A 211 -13.42 3.01 10.33
CA LYS A 211 -13.76 1.60 10.17
C LYS A 211 -12.52 0.72 10.04
N GLN A 212 -12.72 -0.59 9.99
CA GLN A 212 -11.65 -1.58 10.02
C GLN A 212 -11.46 -2.26 8.66
N GLY A 213 -10.21 -2.62 8.36
CA GLY A 213 -9.87 -3.41 7.18
C GLY A 213 -10.15 -4.90 7.44
N ILE A 214 -9.13 -5.65 7.84
CA ILE A 214 -9.27 -7.01 8.31
C ILE A 214 -9.51 -6.98 9.82
N ARG A 215 -10.60 -7.57 10.29
CA ARG A 215 -10.96 -7.67 11.69
C ARG A 215 -10.97 -9.14 12.13
N LEU A 216 -9.91 -9.59 12.81
CA LEU A 216 -9.80 -10.94 13.36
C LEU A 216 -10.30 -10.95 14.81
N ARG A 217 -11.35 -11.72 15.12
CA ARG A 217 -11.96 -11.72 16.45
C ARG A 217 -12.59 -13.08 16.82
N ALA A 218 -13.27 -13.12 17.96
CA ALA A 218 -14.11 -14.24 18.42
C ALA A 218 -13.43 -15.62 18.35
N GLY A 219 -12.11 -15.68 18.59
CA GLY A 219 -11.35 -16.93 18.60
C GLY A 219 -10.97 -17.50 17.24
N THR A 220 -11.16 -16.74 16.14
CA THR A 220 -10.79 -17.20 14.81
C THR A 220 -9.29 -17.45 14.71
N LYS A 221 -8.93 -18.44 13.90
CA LYS A 221 -7.62 -18.60 13.31
C LYS A 221 -7.69 -18.28 11.83
N ALA A 222 -6.58 -17.87 11.25
CA ALA A 222 -6.48 -17.59 9.83
C ALA A 222 -5.05 -17.72 9.33
N LYS A 223 -4.89 -18.11 8.07
CA LYS A 223 -3.64 -18.02 7.33
C LYS A 223 -3.84 -17.09 6.16
N ILE A 224 -3.30 -15.87 6.27
CA ILE A 224 -3.46 -14.83 5.26
C ILE A 224 -2.10 -14.48 4.66
N TYR A 225 -2.01 -14.54 3.35
CA TYR A 225 -0.79 -14.33 2.59
C TYR A 225 -1.01 -13.37 1.42
N ASN A 226 0.03 -12.60 1.07
CA ASN A 226 0.05 -11.81 -0.16
C ASN A 226 -1.08 -10.79 -0.24
N ALA A 227 -1.31 -10.03 0.82
CA ALA A 227 -2.42 -9.07 0.89
C ALA A 227 -1.94 -7.62 0.84
N ILE A 228 -2.75 -6.75 0.24
CA ILE A 228 -2.63 -5.29 0.30
C ILE A 228 -3.92 -4.73 0.87
N VAL A 229 -3.82 -3.93 1.95
CA VAL A 229 -5.00 -3.35 2.63
C VAL A 229 -4.81 -1.85 2.82
N LYS A 230 -5.77 -1.05 2.36
CA LYS A 230 -5.78 0.41 2.52
C LYS A 230 -7.19 1.00 2.66
N GLY A 231 -7.27 2.30 2.95
CA GLY A 231 -8.53 3.05 2.93
C GLY A 231 -9.43 2.82 4.14
N LYS A 232 -8.88 2.29 5.24
CA LYS A 232 -9.55 2.14 6.54
C LYS A 232 -8.69 2.76 7.64
N GLY A 233 -9.30 3.28 8.68
CA GLY A 233 -8.57 3.87 9.82
C GLY A 233 -7.67 2.88 10.54
N GLN A 234 -8.05 1.60 10.53
CA GLN A 234 -7.26 0.47 11.01
C GLN A 234 -7.28 -0.64 9.94
N CYS A 235 -6.19 -0.80 9.19
CA CYS A 235 -6.13 -1.82 8.14
C CYS A 235 -6.16 -3.26 8.65
N LEU A 236 -5.70 -3.50 9.88
CA LEU A 236 -5.79 -4.79 10.57
C LEU A 236 -6.07 -4.57 12.05
N THR A 237 -7.12 -5.23 12.56
CA THR A 237 -7.46 -5.27 13.98
C THR A 237 -7.51 -6.72 14.45
N THR A 238 -6.95 -6.99 15.65
CA THR A 238 -7.09 -8.28 16.33
C THR A 238 -7.83 -8.08 17.65
N GLU A 239 -8.81 -8.92 17.90
CA GLU A 239 -9.66 -8.87 19.08
C GLU A 239 -9.78 -10.27 19.68
N THR A 240 -10.00 -10.34 20.99
CA THR A 240 -10.08 -11.54 21.82
C THR A 240 -8.75 -12.26 22.06
N THR A 241 -8.59 -12.72 23.28
CA THR A 241 -7.39 -13.40 23.76
C THR A 241 -7.05 -14.65 22.95
N GLU A 242 -8.06 -15.41 22.53
CA GLU A 242 -7.90 -16.64 21.75
C GLU A 242 -7.30 -16.35 20.38
N THR A 243 -7.77 -15.30 19.71
CA THR A 243 -7.30 -14.86 18.39
C THR A 243 -5.85 -14.37 18.45
N GLU A 244 -5.51 -13.50 19.42
CA GLU A 244 -4.15 -13.01 19.55
C GLU A 244 -3.16 -14.10 19.98
N ASN A 245 -3.59 -15.05 20.85
CA ASN A 245 -2.78 -16.21 21.18
C ASN A 245 -2.50 -17.11 19.97
N ALA A 246 -3.46 -17.29 19.06
CA ALA A 246 -3.29 -18.07 17.85
C ALA A 246 -2.25 -17.44 16.89
N LEU A 247 -2.11 -16.12 16.86
CA LEU A 247 -1.05 -15.43 16.15
C LEU A 247 0.32 -15.62 16.82
N MET A 248 0.36 -15.61 18.16
CA MET A 248 1.60 -15.78 18.91
C MET A 248 2.13 -17.21 18.90
N ASP A 249 1.27 -18.22 18.91
CA ASP A 249 1.66 -19.65 18.92
C ASP A 249 1.89 -20.22 17.51
N GLY A 250 1.62 -19.43 16.45
CA GLY A 250 1.81 -19.81 15.06
C GLY A 250 0.70 -20.70 14.48
N SER A 251 -0.42 -20.88 15.17
CA SER A 251 -1.61 -21.56 14.62
C SER A 251 -2.38 -20.65 13.64
N SER A 252 -2.19 -19.32 13.71
CA SER A 252 -2.50 -18.35 12.67
C SER A 252 -1.23 -17.81 12.04
N GLU A 253 -1.28 -17.50 10.75
CA GLU A 253 -0.12 -16.98 10.00
C GLU A 253 -0.53 -15.74 9.20
N LEU A 254 0.23 -14.65 9.35
CA LEU A 254 0.07 -13.41 8.59
C LEU A 254 1.42 -13.09 7.93
N GLN A 255 1.55 -13.29 6.61
CA GLN A 255 2.82 -13.11 5.91
C GLN A 255 2.64 -12.43 4.54
N TYR A 256 3.63 -11.60 4.14
CA TYR A 256 3.61 -10.84 2.90
C TYR A 256 2.35 -9.96 2.81
N ILE A 257 2.08 -9.19 3.86
CA ILE A 257 0.93 -8.28 3.95
C ILE A 257 1.42 -6.84 4.03
N THR A 258 0.93 -6.00 3.14
CA THR A 258 1.19 -4.57 3.15
C THR A 258 -0.05 -3.80 3.60
N LEU A 259 0.09 -3.04 4.69
CA LEU A 259 -0.98 -2.25 5.30
C LEU A 259 -0.68 -0.75 5.18
N ALA A 260 -1.68 0.04 4.82
CA ALA A 260 -1.55 1.50 4.78
C ALA A 260 -1.49 2.16 6.18
N THR A 261 -1.90 1.46 7.22
CA THR A 261 -1.83 1.92 8.62
C THR A 261 -1.08 0.90 9.49
N ASP A 262 -0.78 1.29 10.73
CA ASP A 262 -0.37 0.32 11.74
C ASP A 262 -1.51 -0.64 12.11
N ILE A 263 -1.22 -1.72 12.83
CA ILE A 263 -2.21 -2.67 13.33
C ILE A 263 -2.75 -2.23 14.69
N SER A 264 -3.96 -2.68 15.03
CA SER A 264 -4.58 -2.47 16.34
C SER A 264 -4.84 -3.80 17.03
N CYS A 265 -4.13 -4.07 18.12
CA CYS A 265 -4.28 -5.30 18.92
C CYS A 265 -4.99 -4.96 20.22
N LYS A 266 -6.24 -5.42 20.38
CA LYS A 266 -7.11 -5.01 21.50
C LYS A 266 -6.71 -5.62 22.84
N GLU A 267 -6.20 -6.86 22.83
CA GLU A 267 -5.76 -7.57 24.04
C GLU A 267 -4.29 -7.26 24.40
N GLY A 268 -3.52 -6.71 23.46
CA GLY A 268 -2.10 -6.38 23.66
C GLY A 268 -1.19 -7.60 23.83
N ILE A 269 -1.61 -8.78 23.38
CA ILE A 269 -0.82 -10.03 23.34
C ILE A 269 0.00 -10.08 22.07
N TYR A 270 -0.61 -9.77 20.93
CA TYR A 270 0.06 -9.55 19.65
C TYR A 270 0.48 -8.10 19.49
N SER A 271 1.36 -7.77 18.56
CA SER A 271 1.86 -6.40 18.38
C SER A 271 2.38 -6.13 16.98
N SER A 272 2.54 -4.84 16.63
CA SER A 272 3.17 -4.43 15.37
C SER A 272 4.58 -5.02 15.20
N ASN A 273 5.35 -5.14 16.28
CA ASN A 273 6.69 -5.75 16.22
C ASN A 273 6.64 -7.26 15.88
N GLU A 274 5.65 -7.98 16.40
CA GLU A 274 5.47 -9.40 16.01
C GLU A 274 4.92 -9.52 14.59
N PHE A 275 4.05 -8.61 14.16
CA PHE A 275 3.53 -8.58 12.80
C PHE A 275 4.63 -8.31 11.77
N THR A 276 5.48 -7.30 12.01
CA THR A 276 6.57 -6.89 11.10
C THR A 276 7.90 -7.64 11.34
N LYS A 277 7.90 -8.69 12.17
CA LYS A 277 9.07 -9.49 12.50
C LYS A 277 9.71 -10.10 11.23
N ASP A 278 11.04 -10.13 11.23
CA ASP A 278 11.80 -10.80 10.18
C ASP A 278 11.25 -12.19 9.85
N GLY A 279 11.09 -12.45 8.55
CA GLY A 279 10.50 -13.71 8.05
C GLY A 279 8.99 -13.66 7.83
N ASN A 280 8.25 -12.69 8.37
CA ASN A 280 6.85 -12.47 8.01
C ASN A 280 6.71 -11.64 6.73
N HIS A 281 7.70 -10.82 6.40
CA HIS A 281 7.69 -9.93 5.22
C HIS A 281 6.46 -9.02 5.17
N ASN A 282 5.98 -8.58 6.32
CA ASN A 282 4.85 -7.67 6.45
C ASN A 282 5.33 -6.22 6.56
N ILE A 283 4.59 -5.31 5.95
CA ILE A 283 4.88 -3.88 5.93
C ILE A 283 3.66 -3.12 6.47
N ILE A 284 3.89 -2.13 7.35
CA ILE A 284 2.87 -1.22 7.87
C ILE A 284 3.18 0.22 7.43
N ASN A 285 2.16 1.08 7.48
CA ASN A 285 2.28 2.50 7.12
C ASN A 285 2.80 2.71 5.69
N TYR A 286 2.40 1.85 4.77
CA TYR A 286 2.80 1.91 3.36
C TYR A 286 1.56 1.88 2.45
N SER A 287 1.33 2.99 1.74
CA SER A 287 0.19 3.11 0.82
C SER A 287 0.59 2.68 -0.59
N VAL A 288 -0.18 1.79 -1.16
CA VAL A 288 0.00 1.27 -2.52
C VAL A 288 -0.94 1.97 -3.47
N MET A 289 -0.43 2.31 -4.65
CA MET A 289 -1.24 2.85 -5.75
C MET A 289 -1.82 1.73 -6.60
N PHE A 290 -3.04 1.95 -7.05
CA PHE A 290 -3.74 1.04 -7.96
C PHE A 290 -4.24 1.80 -9.18
N THR A 291 -4.24 1.16 -10.34
CA THR A 291 -4.94 1.64 -11.52
C THR A 291 -6.35 1.04 -11.56
N ASN A 292 -7.31 1.70 -12.19
CA ASN A 292 -8.70 1.24 -12.26
C ASN A 292 -9.27 0.79 -10.90
N GLY A 293 -8.96 1.52 -9.83
CA GLY A 293 -9.42 1.29 -8.47
C GLY A 293 -8.65 0.25 -7.68
N TYR A 294 -8.36 -0.92 -8.23
CA TYR A 294 -7.73 -2.04 -7.51
C TYR A 294 -6.74 -2.89 -8.35
N VAL A 295 -6.37 -2.42 -9.54
CA VAL A 295 -5.42 -3.12 -10.41
C VAL A 295 -4.00 -2.70 -10.05
N GLY A 296 -3.20 -3.64 -9.55
CA GLY A 296 -1.83 -3.43 -9.12
C GLY A 296 -1.39 -4.50 -8.13
N THR A 297 -0.09 -4.75 -8.08
CA THR A 297 0.53 -5.75 -7.18
C THR A 297 1.89 -5.25 -6.71
N ILE A 298 2.36 -5.78 -5.58
CA ILE A 298 3.73 -5.59 -5.10
C ILE A 298 4.51 -6.87 -5.39
N GLU A 299 5.70 -6.75 -5.95
CA GLU A 299 6.60 -7.87 -6.15
C GLU A 299 7.01 -8.52 -4.83
N GLY A 300 7.27 -9.81 -4.90
CA GLY A 300 7.60 -10.61 -3.71
C GLY A 300 6.36 -11.03 -2.93
N GLY A 301 6.22 -12.34 -2.77
CA GLY A 301 5.11 -12.96 -2.06
C GLY A 301 5.39 -14.41 -1.75
N LYS A 302 4.60 -14.98 -0.85
CA LYS A 302 4.66 -16.40 -0.51
C LYS A 302 4.16 -17.24 -1.69
N ASN A 303 4.97 -18.21 -2.11
CA ASN A 303 4.54 -19.20 -3.08
C ASN A 303 3.75 -20.32 -2.36
N LEU A 304 2.52 -20.55 -2.77
CA LEU A 304 1.63 -21.58 -2.22
C LEU A 304 1.33 -22.71 -3.19
N SER A 305 2.05 -22.81 -4.31
CA SER A 305 1.79 -23.79 -5.39
C SER A 305 2.03 -25.24 -4.99
N ASP A 306 2.57 -25.52 -3.82
CA ASP A 306 2.65 -26.88 -3.25
C ASP A 306 1.25 -27.43 -2.90
N ASP A 307 0.29 -26.57 -2.62
CA ASP A 307 -1.13 -26.91 -2.52
C ASP A 307 -1.80 -26.68 -3.87
N SER A 308 -2.35 -27.73 -4.47
CA SER A 308 -2.93 -27.72 -5.82
C SER A 308 -4.11 -26.75 -5.99
N PHE A 309 -4.71 -26.28 -4.90
CA PHE A 309 -5.73 -25.24 -4.99
C PHE A 309 -5.14 -23.91 -5.43
N PHE A 310 -3.97 -23.51 -4.91
CA PHE A 310 -3.42 -22.17 -5.19
C PHE A 310 -2.72 -22.12 -6.57
N THR A 311 -3.11 -21.17 -7.36
CA THR A 311 -2.37 -20.76 -8.56
C THR A 311 -1.07 -20.08 -8.13
N GLN A 312 0.03 -20.35 -8.82
CA GLN A 312 1.30 -19.69 -8.55
C GLN A 312 1.19 -18.18 -8.77
N ALA A 313 1.35 -17.42 -7.70
CA ALA A 313 1.23 -15.96 -7.67
C ALA A 313 2.06 -15.41 -6.51
N ALA A 314 3.39 -15.41 -6.68
CA ALA A 314 4.33 -14.95 -5.66
C ALA A 314 4.47 -13.42 -5.67
N TYR A 315 3.35 -12.71 -5.53
CA TYR A 315 3.22 -11.26 -5.42
C TYR A 315 2.08 -10.92 -4.44
N GLN A 316 2.10 -9.74 -3.85
CA GLN A 316 1.02 -9.26 -2.99
C GLN A 316 -0.05 -8.56 -3.83
N GLY A 317 -1.32 -8.74 -3.44
CA GLY A 317 -2.48 -8.20 -4.16
C GLY A 317 -3.16 -9.23 -5.07
N ALA A 318 -4.37 -8.92 -5.52
CA ALA A 318 -5.24 -9.85 -6.25
C ALA A 318 -5.19 -9.69 -7.77
N VAL A 319 -4.96 -8.47 -8.30
CA VAL A 319 -5.15 -8.15 -9.72
C VAL A 319 -3.87 -7.55 -10.30
N PRO A 320 -3.00 -8.36 -10.94
CA PRO A 320 -1.80 -7.84 -11.57
C PRO A 320 -2.14 -7.05 -12.85
N ALA A 321 -1.44 -5.95 -13.09
CA ALA A 321 -1.63 -5.10 -14.28
C ALA A 321 -1.42 -5.86 -15.60
N SER A 322 -0.58 -6.89 -15.59
CA SER A 322 -0.35 -7.76 -16.75
C SER A 322 -1.52 -8.70 -17.08
N ASN A 323 -2.46 -8.87 -16.15
CA ASN A 323 -3.61 -9.76 -16.31
C ASN A 323 -4.78 -9.30 -15.42
N ASP A 324 -5.46 -8.23 -15.83
CA ASP A 324 -6.70 -7.79 -15.15
C ASP A 324 -7.85 -8.76 -15.44
N TRP A 325 -7.94 -9.81 -14.62
CA TRP A 325 -8.97 -10.84 -14.72
C TRP A 325 -10.38 -10.34 -14.39
N THR A 326 -10.51 -9.11 -13.89
CA THR A 326 -11.82 -8.50 -13.58
C THR A 326 -12.51 -7.88 -14.78
N GLN A 327 -11.79 -7.68 -15.89
CA GLN A 327 -12.32 -7.03 -17.08
C GLN A 327 -13.46 -7.82 -17.73
N GLY A 328 -14.46 -7.08 -18.20
CA GLY A 328 -15.56 -7.57 -19.03
C GLY A 328 -16.74 -8.15 -18.25
N TRP A 329 -16.58 -8.53 -16.97
CA TRP A 329 -17.65 -9.15 -16.21
C TRP A 329 -17.99 -8.45 -14.89
N THR A 330 -17.09 -7.64 -14.32
CA THR A 330 -17.35 -6.87 -13.09
C THR A 330 -17.92 -5.49 -13.38
N LEU A 331 -18.73 -4.97 -12.45
CA LEU A 331 -19.06 -3.55 -12.37
C LEU A 331 -18.06 -2.87 -11.42
N LYS A 332 -17.71 -1.64 -11.77
CA LYS A 332 -16.85 -0.76 -11.00
C LYS A 332 -17.59 0.58 -10.87
N SER A 333 -18.34 0.80 -9.77
CA SER A 333 -18.95 2.10 -9.53
C SER A 333 -17.97 3.01 -8.80
N GLY A 334 -18.11 4.31 -8.97
CA GLY A 334 -17.33 5.32 -8.24
C GLY A 334 -15.81 5.23 -8.41
N ILE A 335 -15.32 4.34 -9.27
CA ILE A 335 -13.91 4.31 -9.63
C ILE A 335 -13.65 5.51 -10.55
N ALA A 336 -13.46 6.69 -9.94
CA ALA A 336 -12.62 7.68 -10.57
C ALA A 336 -11.27 6.98 -10.84
N GLU A 337 -10.83 6.96 -12.09
CA GLU A 337 -9.41 6.69 -12.33
C GLU A 337 -8.66 7.56 -11.34
N GLU A 338 -7.93 6.95 -10.37
CA GLU A 338 -6.93 7.73 -9.65
C GLU A 338 -6.09 8.33 -10.77
N THR A 339 -6.32 9.60 -11.07
CA THR A 339 -5.53 10.29 -12.08
C THR A 339 -4.12 10.30 -11.52
N ILE A 340 -3.32 9.35 -11.99
CA ILE A 340 -1.90 9.32 -11.72
C ILE A 340 -1.38 10.64 -12.26
N GLU A 341 -1.07 11.55 -11.36
CA GLU A 341 -0.49 12.81 -11.75
C GLU A 341 1.00 12.59 -12.00
N GLU A 342 1.37 12.61 -13.27
CA GLU A 342 2.76 12.52 -13.66
C GLU A 342 3.48 13.86 -13.47
N LEU A 343 4.64 13.80 -12.85
CA LEU A 343 5.58 14.91 -12.73
C LEU A 343 6.63 14.76 -13.83
N LYS A 344 6.58 15.61 -14.84
CA LYS A 344 7.53 15.63 -15.95
C LYS A 344 7.67 17.01 -16.57
N GLY A 345 8.82 17.25 -17.21
CA GLY A 345 9.11 18.49 -17.91
C GLY A 345 9.34 19.67 -16.97
N GLU A 346 8.75 20.81 -17.23
CA GLU A 346 9.07 22.08 -16.55
C GLU A 346 7.83 22.73 -15.94
N ILE A 347 7.94 23.28 -14.72
CA ILE A 347 6.96 24.20 -14.15
C ILE A 347 7.55 25.61 -14.04
N THR A 348 6.82 26.60 -14.57
CA THR A 348 7.15 28.02 -14.51
C THR A 348 6.13 28.81 -13.69
N THR A 349 5.14 28.13 -13.16
CA THR A 349 4.15 28.62 -12.19
C THR A 349 4.11 27.67 -11.00
N SER A 350 3.87 28.19 -9.80
CA SER A 350 3.89 27.38 -8.60
C SER A 350 2.84 26.27 -8.65
N LYS A 351 3.22 25.09 -8.16
CA LYS A 351 2.39 23.89 -8.10
C LYS A 351 2.39 23.32 -6.70
N THR A 352 1.26 22.79 -6.25
CA THR A 352 1.13 22.09 -4.98
C THR A 352 0.85 20.61 -5.24
N LEU A 353 1.65 19.75 -4.61
CA LEU A 353 1.37 18.33 -4.48
C LEU A 353 0.59 18.13 -3.18
N THR A 354 -0.59 17.52 -3.29
CA THR A 354 -1.61 17.51 -2.22
C THR A 354 -1.35 16.42 -1.20
N GLU A 355 -1.60 16.71 0.06
CA GLU A 355 -1.46 15.82 1.21
C GLU A 355 -2.03 14.42 0.96
N GLY A 356 -1.26 13.40 1.36
CA GLY A 356 -1.65 11.99 1.29
C GLY A 356 -1.77 11.40 -0.11
N LYS A 357 -1.38 12.15 -1.17
CA LYS A 357 -1.38 11.64 -2.55
C LYS A 357 -0.02 11.09 -2.96
N THR A 358 -0.07 10.23 -3.95
CA THR A 358 1.11 9.69 -4.66
C THR A 358 1.20 10.30 -6.05
N TYR A 359 2.44 10.62 -6.45
CA TYR A 359 2.77 11.18 -7.76
C TYR A 359 3.83 10.31 -8.42
N TYR A 360 3.76 10.15 -9.75
CA TYR A 360 4.82 9.49 -10.50
C TYR A 360 5.73 10.53 -11.15
N LEU A 361 7.04 10.37 -10.91
CA LEU A 361 8.07 11.11 -11.63
C LEU A 361 8.45 10.32 -12.87
N THR A 362 8.29 10.92 -14.06
CA THR A 362 8.50 10.27 -15.36
C THR A 362 9.42 11.11 -16.23
N GLY A 363 10.70 11.14 -15.86
CA GLY A 363 11.74 11.95 -16.47
C GLY A 363 12.16 13.17 -15.63
N GLU A 364 12.84 14.10 -16.24
CA GLU A 364 13.25 15.34 -15.59
C GLU A 364 12.06 16.21 -15.18
N TYR A 365 12.07 16.72 -13.94
CA TYR A 365 11.07 17.66 -13.44
C TYR A 365 11.72 18.94 -12.93
N LYS A 366 11.66 20.01 -13.74
CA LYS A 366 12.37 21.26 -13.49
C LYS A 366 11.46 22.35 -12.95
N VAL A 367 11.86 22.99 -11.84
CA VAL A 367 11.18 24.13 -11.23
C VAL A 367 11.93 25.40 -11.63
N LYS A 368 11.31 26.25 -12.44
CA LYS A 368 11.95 27.37 -13.13
C LYS A 368 11.25 28.70 -12.93
N ASN A 369 11.94 29.79 -13.30
CA ASN A 369 11.37 31.14 -13.42
C ASN A 369 10.68 31.67 -12.15
N GLY A 370 11.20 31.33 -10.97
CA GLY A 370 10.64 31.78 -9.69
C GLY A 370 9.41 30.99 -9.21
N ALA A 371 9.08 29.88 -9.86
CA ALA A 371 8.03 28.97 -9.40
C ALA A 371 8.41 28.31 -8.07
N THR A 372 7.41 27.91 -7.31
CA THR A 372 7.57 27.10 -6.10
C THR A 372 6.89 25.74 -6.28
N LEU A 373 7.65 24.66 -6.10
CA LEU A 373 7.08 23.32 -5.92
C LEU A 373 6.75 23.15 -4.44
N LYS A 374 5.48 23.23 -4.08
CA LYS A 374 5.01 22.94 -2.72
C LYS A 374 4.62 21.47 -2.62
N ILE A 375 5.10 20.81 -1.57
CA ILE A 375 4.80 19.39 -1.29
C ILE A 375 4.24 19.30 0.12
N GLU A 376 2.99 18.86 0.23
CA GLU A 376 2.29 18.75 1.50
C GLU A 376 2.67 17.47 2.27
N PRO A 377 2.40 17.38 3.60
CA PRO A 377 2.73 16.21 4.40
C PRO A 377 2.13 14.91 3.83
N GLY A 378 2.85 13.78 4.00
CA GLY A 378 2.38 12.47 3.56
C GLY A 378 2.33 12.24 2.05
N VAL A 379 2.82 13.20 1.24
CA VAL A 379 2.98 13.00 -0.22
C VAL A 379 4.06 11.97 -0.48
N THR A 380 3.77 11.04 -1.40
CA THR A 380 4.75 10.11 -1.95
C THR A 380 5.03 10.45 -3.41
N ILE A 381 6.31 10.57 -3.79
CA ILE A 381 6.77 10.70 -5.18
C ILE A 381 7.52 9.42 -5.54
N ILE A 382 7.09 8.75 -6.60
CA ILE A 382 7.67 7.49 -7.08
C ILE A 382 8.29 7.72 -8.45
N ALA A 383 9.61 7.63 -8.56
CA ALA A 383 10.32 7.63 -9.83
C ALA A 383 10.01 6.32 -10.58
N LYS A 384 9.61 6.45 -11.83
CA LYS A 384 9.38 5.32 -12.72
C LYS A 384 10.75 4.76 -13.17
N HIS A 385 10.88 3.45 -13.11
CA HIS A 385 12.07 2.81 -13.62
C HIS A 385 11.82 2.41 -15.09
N ASP A 386 11.99 3.37 -15.98
CA ASP A 386 11.93 3.16 -17.44
C ASP A 386 13.24 3.59 -18.10
N ASP A 387 13.28 3.72 -19.41
CA ASP A 387 14.48 4.14 -20.16
C ASP A 387 14.81 5.65 -20.04
N ILE A 388 14.07 6.40 -19.22
CA ILE A 388 14.21 7.83 -19.00
C ILE A 388 14.68 8.06 -17.56
N VAL A 389 15.67 8.92 -17.39
CA VAL A 389 16.19 9.23 -16.04
C VAL A 389 15.28 10.22 -15.34
N ASP A 390 14.86 9.86 -14.15
CA ASP A 390 13.98 10.65 -13.29
C ASP A 390 14.80 11.47 -12.29
N TYR A 391 14.59 12.78 -12.23
CA TYR A 391 15.15 13.65 -11.19
C TYR A 391 14.33 14.93 -10.99
N ILE A 392 14.50 15.58 -9.85
CA ILE A 392 13.89 16.90 -9.57
C ILE A 392 15.00 17.94 -9.53
N LEU A 393 14.89 18.99 -10.35
CA LEU A 393 15.85 20.09 -10.40
C LEU A 393 15.16 21.43 -10.11
N VAL A 394 15.61 22.11 -9.07
CA VAL A 394 15.15 23.47 -8.70
C VAL A 394 16.19 24.47 -9.15
N GLU A 395 15.89 25.21 -10.22
CA GLU A 395 16.81 26.24 -10.76
C GLU A 395 16.87 27.51 -9.90
N GLN A 396 17.94 28.27 -10.07
CA GLN A 396 18.14 29.53 -9.34
C GLN A 396 16.90 30.44 -9.33
N GLY A 397 16.54 30.95 -8.15
CA GLY A 397 15.40 31.83 -7.95
C GLY A 397 14.06 31.12 -7.85
N SER A 398 14.00 29.83 -8.15
CA SER A 398 12.85 28.96 -7.88
C SER A 398 12.98 28.31 -6.50
N LYS A 399 11.92 27.63 -6.03
CA LYS A 399 11.88 27.07 -4.67
C LYS A 399 11.27 25.68 -4.62
N ILE A 400 11.71 24.91 -3.66
CA ILE A 400 10.99 23.73 -3.16
C ILE A 400 10.51 24.02 -1.74
N ASP A 401 9.23 23.81 -1.47
CA ASP A 401 8.61 23.93 -0.15
C ASP A 401 7.99 22.59 0.25
N ALA A 402 8.83 21.68 0.75
CA ALA A 402 8.51 20.32 1.10
C ALA A 402 8.52 20.18 2.63
N GLN A 403 7.36 20.30 3.25
CA GLN A 403 7.20 20.30 4.69
C GLN A 403 6.32 19.14 5.17
N GLY A 404 6.93 17.97 5.37
CA GLY A 404 6.32 16.84 6.05
C GLY A 404 6.25 17.03 7.57
N THR A 405 5.76 16.03 8.28
CA THR A 405 5.79 15.92 9.74
C THR A 405 6.37 14.59 10.17
N ALA A 406 6.65 14.40 11.46
CA ALA A 406 7.14 13.11 11.94
C ALA A 406 6.14 11.97 11.72
N GLU A 407 4.85 12.27 11.79
CA GLU A 407 3.75 11.32 11.57
C GLU A 407 3.47 11.11 10.08
N ASN A 408 3.62 12.15 9.26
CA ASN A 408 3.35 12.16 7.82
C ASN A 408 4.57 12.71 7.05
N PRO A 409 5.69 11.98 6.98
CA PRO A 409 6.85 12.41 6.20
C PRO A 409 6.53 12.43 4.70
N ILE A 410 7.26 13.26 3.96
CA ILE A 410 7.28 13.22 2.51
C ILE A 410 8.29 12.15 2.10
N VAL A 411 7.89 11.22 1.23
CA VAL A 411 8.75 10.14 0.74
C VAL A 411 8.95 10.27 -0.77
N MET A 412 10.20 10.30 -1.19
CA MET A 412 10.58 10.28 -2.60
C MET A 412 11.41 9.03 -2.86
N THR A 413 10.92 8.15 -3.71
CA THR A 413 11.43 6.79 -3.88
C THR A 413 11.33 6.36 -5.33
N SER A 414 11.71 5.12 -5.66
CA SER A 414 11.55 4.54 -6.99
C SER A 414 10.66 3.29 -6.96
N GLU A 415 10.07 2.96 -8.10
CA GLU A 415 9.41 1.66 -8.30
C GLU A 415 10.39 0.50 -8.06
N LYS A 416 11.62 0.67 -8.55
CA LYS A 416 12.71 -0.27 -8.30
C LYS A 416 13.42 0.11 -7.00
N LYS A 417 13.29 -0.72 -5.99
CA LYS A 417 13.89 -0.53 -4.68
C LYS A 417 15.37 -0.97 -4.66
N GLU A 418 16.16 -0.37 -5.53
CA GLU A 418 17.61 -0.62 -5.68
C GLU A 418 18.37 0.71 -5.72
N ALA A 419 19.54 0.77 -5.11
CA ALA A 419 20.42 1.93 -5.17
C ALA A 419 20.69 2.33 -6.64
N GLY A 420 20.66 3.63 -6.93
CA GLY A 420 20.86 4.13 -8.30
C GLY A 420 19.62 4.12 -9.19
N ALA A 421 18.43 3.82 -8.64
CA ALA A 421 17.24 3.69 -9.47
C ALA A 421 16.72 5.02 -10.03
N TRP A 422 17.09 6.18 -9.46
CA TRP A 422 16.69 7.51 -9.93
C TRP A 422 17.65 8.61 -9.46
N GLY A 423 17.49 9.82 -9.95
CA GLY A 423 18.44 10.91 -9.83
C GLY A 423 18.24 11.88 -8.66
N GLY A 424 17.41 11.61 -7.66
CA GLY A 424 17.33 12.46 -6.46
C GLY A 424 16.81 13.88 -6.69
N ILE A 425 17.21 14.81 -5.78
CA ILE A 425 16.85 16.24 -5.82
C ILE A 425 18.09 17.11 -5.93
N HIS A 426 18.07 18.02 -6.89
CA HIS A 426 19.11 19.01 -7.15
C HIS A 426 18.57 20.43 -6.96
N ILE A 427 19.25 21.26 -6.16
CA ILE A 427 18.81 22.62 -5.84
C ILE A 427 19.94 23.62 -6.15
N CYS A 428 19.69 24.57 -7.05
CA CYS A 428 20.62 25.62 -7.46
C CYS A 428 20.27 26.95 -6.80
N GLY A 429 21.23 27.54 -6.08
CA GLY A 429 21.07 28.82 -5.38
C GLY A 429 22.03 29.90 -5.87
N TYR A 430 21.89 31.11 -5.30
CA TYR A 430 22.71 32.30 -5.63
C TYR A 430 23.84 32.55 -4.63
N ALA A 431 24.14 31.63 -3.70
CA ALA A 431 25.25 31.79 -2.78
C ALA A 431 26.58 31.57 -3.47
N HIS A 432 27.67 31.79 -2.77
CA HIS A 432 29.02 31.70 -3.35
C HIS A 432 29.38 30.26 -3.76
N THR A 433 30.24 30.15 -4.74
CA THR A 433 31.05 28.97 -5.05
C THR A 433 32.47 29.44 -5.34
N ASN A 434 33.48 28.61 -5.11
CA ASN A 434 34.87 28.92 -5.46
C ASN A 434 35.27 28.41 -6.84
N VAL A 435 34.31 28.01 -7.66
CA VAL A 435 34.52 27.77 -9.10
C VAL A 435 35.05 29.02 -9.79
N ALA A 436 35.89 28.86 -10.77
CA ALA A 436 36.45 29.97 -11.53
C ALA A 436 35.33 30.84 -12.15
N GLY A 437 35.28 32.10 -11.75
CA GLY A 437 34.22 33.03 -12.16
C GLY A 437 33.04 33.15 -11.20
N GLY A 438 33.00 32.34 -10.12
CA GLY A 438 31.98 32.41 -9.06
C GLY A 438 30.59 31.86 -9.45
N THR A 439 30.51 31.14 -10.56
CA THR A 439 29.31 30.43 -11.01
C THR A 439 29.72 29.11 -11.67
N GLY A 440 28.88 28.07 -11.50
CA GLY A 440 29.05 26.76 -12.10
C GLY A 440 27.81 26.31 -12.85
N SER A 441 27.84 25.09 -13.35
CA SER A 441 26.74 24.38 -13.98
C SER A 441 26.51 23.09 -13.20
N SER A 442 25.28 22.82 -12.76
CA SER A 442 24.97 21.59 -12.05
C SER A 442 25.30 20.37 -12.88
N GLU A 443 25.83 19.33 -12.26
CA GLU A 443 26.18 18.07 -12.91
C GLU A 443 24.97 17.47 -13.61
N ILE A 444 23.85 17.48 -12.93
CA ILE A 444 22.60 16.98 -13.46
C ILE A 444 21.75 18.13 -13.98
N GLY A 445 21.32 18.02 -15.24
CA GLY A 445 20.45 18.98 -15.91
C GLY A 445 21.08 20.30 -16.35
N GLY A 446 22.35 20.57 -16.04
CA GLY A 446 23.13 21.69 -16.53
C GLY A 446 22.64 23.07 -16.11
N ALA A 447 21.99 23.20 -14.96
CA ALA A 447 21.47 24.48 -14.47
C ALA A 447 22.58 25.34 -13.85
N ILE A 448 22.50 26.66 -14.06
CA ILE A 448 23.45 27.61 -13.48
C ILE A 448 23.29 27.72 -11.97
N TYR A 449 24.37 27.74 -11.22
CA TYR A 449 24.39 28.02 -9.79
C TYR A 449 25.51 28.97 -9.40
N GLY A 450 25.47 29.41 -8.14
CA GLY A 450 26.50 30.29 -7.62
C GLY A 450 26.19 31.77 -7.80
N GLY A 451 27.01 32.62 -7.21
CA GLY A 451 26.82 34.04 -7.15
C GLY A 451 27.50 34.64 -5.93
N ASN A 452 26.84 35.60 -5.28
CA ASN A 452 27.35 36.29 -4.09
C ASN A 452 26.29 36.59 -3.02
N ASN A 453 25.19 35.85 -3.04
CA ASN A 453 24.09 36.03 -2.08
C ASN A 453 24.00 34.85 -1.10
N ASP A 454 24.84 34.86 -0.09
CA ASP A 454 24.87 33.80 0.92
C ASP A 454 23.58 33.73 1.78
N ALA A 455 22.72 34.76 1.71
CA ALA A 455 21.40 34.76 2.32
C ALA A 455 20.30 34.24 1.38
N ASP A 456 20.67 33.68 0.24
CA ASP A 456 19.72 33.08 -0.70
C ASP A 456 18.80 32.08 -0.03
N ASN A 457 17.57 31.98 -0.53
CA ASN A 457 16.53 31.09 0.00
C ASN A 457 15.88 30.31 -1.13
N SER A 458 16.28 29.06 -1.28
CA SER A 458 15.73 28.11 -2.25
C SER A 458 14.57 27.28 -1.72
N GLY A 459 14.09 27.58 -0.48
CA GLY A 459 12.89 26.96 0.07
C GLY A 459 13.07 26.25 1.41
N THR A 460 12.29 25.22 1.64
CA THR A 460 12.28 24.43 2.89
C THR A 460 12.16 22.95 2.58
N LEU A 461 13.05 22.16 3.16
CA LEU A 461 12.98 20.70 3.21
C LEU A 461 12.86 20.28 4.68
N ARG A 462 11.75 19.66 5.06
CA ARG A 462 11.52 19.19 6.43
C ARG A 462 10.78 17.87 6.43
N TYR A 463 11.27 16.88 7.19
CA TYR A 463 10.76 15.51 7.19
C TYR A 463 10.58 14.95 5.78
N VAL A 464 11.66 15.03 5.00
CA VAL A 464 11.76 14.50 3.64
C VAL A 464 12.71 13.32 3.65
N ARG A 465 12.27 12.19 3.11
CA ARG A 465 13.10 11.01 2.90
C ARG A 465 13.24 10.72 1.42
N ILE A 466 14.49 10.60 0.97
CA ILE A 466 14.87 10.19 -0.39
C ILE A 466 15.42 8.77 -0.31
N GLU A 467 14.90 7.86 -1.11
CA GLU A 467 15.28 6.46 -1.13
C GLU A 467 15.74 6.03 -2.52
N TYR A 468 16.80 5.22 -2.59
CA TYR A 468 17.29 4.55 -3.79
C TYR A 468 17.73 5.49 -4.93
N SER A 469 18.20 6.69 -4.58
CA SER A 469 18.82 7.63 -5.53
C SER A 469 20.21 7.17 -5.96
N GLY A 470 20.91 7.99 -6.74
CA GLY A 470 22.29 7.72 -7.13
C GLY A 470 22.46 7.30 -8.59
N TYR A 471 21.52 7.65 -9.49
CA TYR A 471 21.63 7.28 -10.90
C TYR A 471 22.89 7.84 -11.55
N ALA A 472 23.74 6.97 -12.10
CA ALA A 472 24.91 7.35 -12.86
C ALA A 472 24.54 7.71 -14.30
N PHE A 473 24.70 8.96 -14.69
CA PHE A 473 24.47 9.45 -16.06
C PHE A 473 25.62 9.06 -16.98
N ASP A 474 26.84 9.11 -16.46
CA ASP A 474 28.08 8.65 -17.10
C ASP A 474 29.16 8.39 -16.01
N GLU A 475 30.41 8.18 -16.38
CA GLU A 475 31.52 7.87 -15.45
C GLU A 475 31.96 9.07 -14.56
N GLU A 476 31.50 10.28 -14.86
CA GLU A 476 31.91 11.54 -14.19
C GLU A 476 30.70 12.30 -13.58
N HIS A 477 29.45 11.88 -13.87
CA HIS A 477 28.24 12.55 -13.42
C HIS A 477 27.26 11.55 -12.81
N GLU A 478 27.20 11.54 -11.49
CA GLU A 478 26.28 10.73 -10.71
C GLU A 478 25.31 11.64 -9.93
N ALA A 479 24.19 11.11 -9.55
CA ALA A 479 23.14 11.87 -8.88
C ALA A 479 23.02 11.45 -7.43
N ASN A 480 23.12 12.38 -6.53
CA ASN A 480 23.02 12.17 -5.09
C ASN A 480 21.57 12.01 -4.59
N GLY A 481 21.42 11.80 -3.30
CA GLY A 481 20.11 11.95 -2.64
C GLY A 481 19.68 13.41 -2.63
N PHE A 482 20.42 14.25 -1.93
CA PHE A 482 20.20 15.69 -1.85
C PHE A 482 21.44 16.43 -2.34
N THR A 483 21.34 17.18 -3.42
CA THR A 483 22.45 18.00 -3.93
C THR A 483 22.14 19.50 -3.81
N PHE A 484 23.07 20.24 -3.22
CA PHE A 484 22.95 21.68 -2.97
C PHE A 484 24.04 22.45 -3.71
N TYR A 485 23.72 23.02 -4.84
CA TYR A 485 24.62 23.83 -5.67
C TYR A 485 24.51 25.31 -5.32
N GLY A 486 25.49 25.88 -4.63
CA GLY A 486 25.50 27.29 -4.26
C GLY A 486 24.28 27.76 -3.49
N VAL A 487 23.72 26.89 -2.63
CA VAL A 487 22.50 27.18 -1.86
C VAL A 487 22.83 28.03 -0.63
N GLY A 488 22.01 29.07 -0.38
CA GLY A 488 22.24 30.02 0.70
C GLY A 488 21.61 29.64 2.04
N ASN A 489 22.06 30.31 3.11
CA ASN A 489 21.65 30.03 4.50
C ASN A 489 20.21 30.52 4.85
N GLY A 490 19.51 31.14 3.91
CA GLY A 490 18.08 31.41 4.02
C GLY A 490 17.22 30.17 3.75
N THR A 491 17.81 29.10 3.19
CA THR A 491 17.17 27.83 2.93
C THR A 491 17.14 26.97 4.20
N THR A 492 16.01 26.31 4.48
CA THR A 492 15.85 25.43 5.65
C THR A 492 15.95 23.96 5.23
N VAL A 493 16.83 23.19 5.89
CA VAL A 493 16.97 21.74 5.70
C VAL A 493 17.03 21.05 7.06
N GLU A 494 15.95 20.41 7.46
CA GLU A 494 15.83 19.79 8.78
C GLU A 494 15.05 18.47 8.71
N TYR A 495 15.47 17.47 9.51
CA TYR A 495 14.81 16.16 9.60
C TYR A 495 14.69 15.47 8.23
N CYS A 496 15.77 15.49 7.46
CA CYS A 496 15.84 14.83 6.15
C CYS A 496 16.65 13.54 6.23
N GLN A 497 16.30 12.57 5.40
CA GLN A 497 17.03 11.31 5.29
C GLN A 497 17.29 10.95 3.82
N ALA A 498 18.54 10.56 3.52
CA ALA A 498 18.92 9.80 2.34
C ALA A 498 19.08 8.33 2.74
N TYR A 499 18.52 7.41 1.94
CA TYR A 499 18.46 5.99 2.25
C TYR A 499 18.82 5.14 1.04
N GLN A 500 19.88 4.35 1.15
CA GLN A 500 20.32 3.38 0.14
C GLN A 500 20.47 3.97 -1.27
N GLY A 501 21.18 5.09 -1.39
CA GLY A 501 21.63 5.64 -2.66
C GLY A 501 22.87 4.90 -3.19
N SER A 502 23.14 4.95 -4.50
CA SER A 502 24.40 4.46 -5.10
C SER A 502 25.46 5.55 -5.25
N ASP A 503 25.18 6.74 -4.78
CA ASP A 503 26.07 7.88 -4.72
C ASP A 503 25.85 8.56 -3.37
N ASP A 504 26.23 9.84 -3.20
CA ASP A 504 26.18 10.52 -1.91
C ASP A 504 24.77 10.63 -1.31
N GLY A 505 24.72 10.61 0.01
CA GLY A 505 23.49 10.94 0.72
C GLY A 505 23.14 12.43 0.62
N PHE A 506 24.11 13.30 0.93
CA PHE A 506 24.01 14.76 0.89
C PHE A 506 25.30 15.36 0.34
N GLU A 507 25.21 16.13 -0.73
CA GLU A 507 26.37 16.79 -1.32
C GLU A 507 26.19 18.32 -1.45
N PHE A 508 27.29 19.06 -1.20
CA PHE A 508 27.31 20.52 -1.16
C PHE A 508 28.38 21.10 -2.08
N PHE A 509 27.99 21.69 -3.20
CA PHE A 509 28.83 22.44 -4.11
C PHE A 509 28.83 23.91 -3.73
N GLY A 510 29.74 24.34 -2.86
CA GLY A 510 29.76 25.70 -2.36
C GLY A 510 28.56 26.10 -1.52
N GLY A 511 28.31 27.39 -1.40
CA GLY A 511 27.18 27.94 -0.68
C GLY A 511 27.33 27.98 0.84
N SER A 512 26.22 28.30 1.50
CA SER A 512 26.18 28.53 2.94
C SER A 512 24.96 27.90 3.62
N VAL A 513 24.28 26.98 2.95
CA VAL A 513 23.11 26.29 3.49
C VAL A 513 23.43 25.60 4.80
N ASN A 514 22.49 25.71 5.76
CA ASN A 514 22.62 25.05 7.06
C ASN A 514 21.70 23.84 7.12
N ILE A 515 22.17 22.73 7.72
CA ILE A 515 21.39 21.51 7.88
C ILE A 515 21.33 21.06 9.33
N LYS A 516 20.20 20.48 9.74
CA LYS A 516 20.02 19.90 11.07
C LYS A 516 19.20 18.63 11.05
N TYR A 517 19.53 17.71 11.98
CA TYR A 517 18.78 16.46 12.17
C TYR A 517 18.67 15.65 10.87
N CYS A 518 19.77 15.58 10.11
CA CYS A 518 19.84 14.84 8.87
C CYS A 518 20.49 13.48 9.07
N VAL A 519 20.00 12.49 8.34
CA VAL A 519 20.45 11.10 8.42
C VAL A 519 20.80 10.61 7.03
N SER A 520 22.02 10.08 6.84
CA SER A 520 22.36 9.27 5.68
C SER A 520 22.45 7.81 6.11
N THR A 521 21.79 6.93 5.41
CA THR A 521 21.73 5.50 5.72
C THR A 521 22.14 4.70 4.50
N SER A 522 23.30 4.05 4.57
CA SER A 522 23.76 3.06 3.58
C SER A 522 23.79 3.59 2.12
N CYS A 523 24.13 4.85 1.93
CA CYS A 523 24.50 5.37 0.61
C CYS A 523 25.90 4.83 0.25
N SER A 524 26.12 4.40 -1.00
CA SER A 524 27.31 3.60 -1.33
C SER A 524 28.56 4.41 -1.58
N ASP A 525 28.44 5.69 -1.93
CA ASP A 525 29.58 6.60 -1.90
C ASP A 525 29.58 7.29 -0.53
N ASP A 526 29.53 8.58 -0.44
CA ASP A 526 29.68 9.26 0.82
C ASP A 526 28.35 9.53 1.53
N SER A 527 28.37 9.55 2.86
CA SER A 527 27.17 9.92 3.61
C SER A 527 26.90 11.42 3.54
N PHE A 528 27.95 12.23 3.66
CA PHE A 528 27.93 13.69 3.51
C PHE A 528 29.22 14.13 2.82
N ASP A 529 29.10 14.77 1.66
CA ASP A 529 30.21 15.37 0.94
C ASP A 529 30.09 16.90 0.80
N TRP A 530 31.21 17.60 0.77
CA TRP A 530 31.26 19.01 0.41
C TRP A 530 32.52 19.38 -0.35
N THR A 531 32.30 20.22 -1.33
CA THR A 531 33.36 20.79 -2.17
C THR A 531 33.08 22.27 -2.46
N GLU A 532 33.85 22.90 -3.32
CA GLU A 532 33.65 24.24 -3.88
C GLU A 532 33.47 25.37 -2.86
N GLY A 533 34.04 25.23 -1.67
CA GLY A 533 34.05 26.30 -0.68
C GLY A 533 32.80 26.39 0.19
N TRP A 534 32.02 25.31 0.38
CA TRP A 534 30.90 25.30 1.29
C TRP A 534 31.30 25.79 2.69
N ASN A 535 30.51 26.73 3.26
CA ASN A 535 30.77 27.30 4.58
C ASN A 535 29.52 27.32 5.50
N GLY A 536 28.58 26.42 5.26
CA GLY A 536 27.39 26.26 6.07
C GLY A 536 27.66 25.70 7.47
N LYS A 537 26.57 25.43 8.19
CA LYS A 537 26.59 24.81 9.53
C LYS A 537 25.76 23.55 9.53
N ALA A 538 26.30 22.52 10.16
CA ALA A 538 25.59 21.25 10.30
C ALA A 538 25.55 20.81 11.76
N GLN A 539 24.39 20.36 12.23
CA GLN A 539 24.24 19.87 13.58
C GLN A 539 23.27 18.69 13.69
N PHE A 540 23.63 17.73 14.54
CA PHE A 540 22.87 16.48 14.73
C PHE A 540 22.77 15.67 13.44
N LEU A 541 23.92 15.31 12.90
CA LEU A 541 24.00 14.42 11.73
C LEU A 541 24.24 12.99 12.17
N VAL A 542 23.60 12.07 11.47
CA VAL A 542 23.85 10.63 11.60
C VAL A 542 24.26 10.10 10.21
N ALA A 543 25.43 9.51 10.12
CA ALA A 543 25.84 8.64 9.04
C ALA A 543 25.86 7.20 9.58
N TYR A 544 25.09 6.33 8.97
CA TYR A 544 25.01 4.92 9.35
C TYR A 544 25.13 4.05 8.09
N GLN A 545 26.13 3.20 8.09
CA GLN A 545 26.37 2.22 7.02
C GLN A 545 26.08 0.83 7.58
N GLU A 546 25.11 0.14 7.01
CA GLU A 546 24.86 -1.26 7.31
C GLU A 546 26.02 -2.14 6.86
N ALA A 547 26.14 -3.34 7.43
CA ALA A 547 27.20 -4.27 7.08
C ALA A 547 27.17 -4.60 5.57
N ALA A 548 28.34 -4.56 4.91
CA ALA A 548 28.49 -4.82 3.48
C ALA A 548 27.89 -6.16 3.05
N GLU A 549 27.94 -7.20 3.91
CA GLU A 549 27.33 -8.49 3.64
C GLU A 549 25.81 -8.42 3.56
N THR A 550 25.18 -7.46 4.25
CA THR A 550 23.74 -7.23 4.20
C THR A 550 23.33 -6.44 2.97
N LEU A 551 24.12 -5.41 2.65
CA LEU A 551 23.87 -4.52 1.51
C LEU A 551 24.22 -5.17 0.16
N GLY A 552 25.25 -6.01 0.13
CA GLY A 552 25.83 -6.53 -1.11
C GLY A 552 26.81 -5.53 -1.79
N TYR A 553 27.12 -4.41 -1.13
CA TYR A 553 28.10 -3.40 -1.54
C TYR A 553 28.78 -2.77 -0.31
N ASP A 554 29.99 -2.23 -0.50
CA ASP A 554 30.66 -1.38 0.49
C ASP A 554 30.21 0.07 0.33
N CYS A 555 30.21 0.82 1.43
CA CYS A 555 30.02 2.26 1.42
C CYS A 555 31.38 2.95 1.63
N ASP A 556 31.60 4.10 0.97
CA ASP A 556 32.85 4.85 1.08
C ASP A 556 32.86 5.73 2.34
N CYS A 557 33.15 7.01 2.26
CA CYS A 557 33.35 7.84 3.43
C CYS A 557 32.04 8.16 4.18
N LEU A 558 32.16 8.32 5.49
CA LEU A 558 31.08 8.89 6.31
C LEU A 558 31.00 10.41 6.13
N LEU A 559 32.15 11.04 5.82
CA LEU A 559 32.32 12.44 5.45
C LEU A 559 33.46 12.55 4.44
N GLU A 560 33.20 13.07 3.26
CA GLU A 560 34.26 13.58 2.37
C GLU A 560 34.33 15.10 2.45
N CYS A 561 35.56 15.66 2.38
CA CYS A 561 35.76 17.04 2.82
C CYS A 561 36.73 17.77 1.92
N ASP A 562 36.24 18.40 0.86
CA ASP A 562 37.05 19.08 -0.11
C ASP A 562 36.89 20.61 -0.08
N ASN A 563 37.95 21.32 -0.41
CA ASN A 563 37.85 22.73 -0.76
C ASN A 563 37.46 22.92 -2.24
N ASN A 564 38.15 22.22 -3.12
CA ASN A 564 37.93 22.18 -4.56
C ASN A 564 38.83 21.11 -5.16
N GLY A 565 38.28 20.12 -5.84
CA GLY A 565 39.03 18.97 -6.35
C GLY A 565 40.10 19.28 -7.39
N THR A 566 40.03 20.44 -8.07
CA THR A 566 41.00 20.84 -9.11
C THR A 566 41.90 22.01 -8.71
N ASN A 567 41.45 22.88 -7.80
CA ASN A 567 42.18 24.04 -7.31
C ASN A 567 42.15 24.16 -5.79
N PHE A 568 43.04 23.50 -5.10
CA PHE A 568 43.09 23.42 -3.63
C PHE A 568 43.21 24.78 -2.92
N ALA A 569 43.66 25.85 -3.64
CA ALA A 569 43.75 27.21 -3.13
C ALA A 569 42.56 28.11 -3.56
N ALA A 570 41.51 27.51 -4.14
CA ALA A 570 40.31 28.26 -4.54
C ALA A 570 39.70 29.01 -3.35
N THR A 571 39.12 30.16 -3.61
CA THR A 571 38.48 31.01 -2.58
C THR A 571 37.08 31.42 -3.02
N PRO A 572 36.14 31.52 -2.07
CA PRO A 572 36.29 31.30 -0.61
C PRO A 572 36.65 29.86 -0.28
N VAL A 573 37.48 29.69 0.75
CA VAL A 573 37.89 28.34 1.21
C VAL A 573 36.73 27.69 1.97
N ALA A 574 36.51 26.39 1.73
CA ALA A 574 35.54 25.61 2.50
C ALA A 574 35.85 25.66 4.01
N HIS A 575 34.90 26.11 4.79
CA HIS A 575 35.08 26.27 6.24
C HIS A 575 33.77 26.02 7.00
N PRO A 576 33.14 24.85 6.86
CA PRO A 576 31.91 24.54 7.56
C PRO A 576 32.11 24.39 9.06
N ILE A 577 31.02 24.51 9.82
CA ILE A 577 30.97 24.26 11.27
C ILE A 577 30.04 23.11 11.55
N LEU A 578 30.58 21.99 12.03
CA LEU A 578 29.83 20.79 12.33
C LEU A 578 29.82 20.52 13.84
N ALA A 579 28.67 20.05 14.37
CA ALA A 579 28.51 19.71 15.76
C ALA A 579 27.54 18.55 15.99
N ASN A 580 27.82 17.70 16.99
CA ASN A 580 26.97 16.57 17.36
C ASN A 580 26.77 15.56 16.21
N LEU A 581 27.83 14.92 15.82
CA LEU A 581 27.85 13.91 14.78
C LEU A 581 27.85 12.50 15.38
N THR A 582 27.09 11.59 14.78
CA THR A 582 27.19 10.14 15.02
C THR A 582 27.53 9.49 13.69
N LEU A 583 28.74 8.95 13.58
CA LEU A 583 29.29 8.39 12.33
C LEU A 583 29.61 6.92 12.56
N ILE A 584 28.89 6.02 11.90
CA ILE A 584 29.01 4.57 12.06
C ILE A 584 29.21 3.94 10.69
N GLY A 585 30.46 3.56 10.42
CA GLY A 585 30.85 2.88 9.19
C GLY A 585 30.61 1.37 9.26
N ASN A 586 30.58 0.71 8.09
CA ASN A 586 30.35 -0.72 7.96
C ASN A 586 31.63 -1.59 8.10
N GLY A 587 32.76 -0.99 8.40
CA GLY A 587 34.00 -1.69 8.66
C GLY A 587 34.72 -2.22 7.39
N GLY A 588 34.32 -1.78 6.23
CA GLY A 588 35.04 -2.00 4.97
C GLY A 588 36.46 -1.45 5.03
N SER A 589 37.39 -2.03 4.29
CA SER A 589 38.80 -1.67 4.27
C SER A 589 39.06 -0.51 3.32
#